data_64d475a4f72dffa1492906985d829bc8
#
_entry.id   64d475a4f72dffa1492906985d829bc8
#
_cell.length_a   1.000
_cell.length_b   1.000
_cell.length_c   1.000
_cell.angle_alpha   90.00
_cell.angle_beta   90.00
_cell.angle_gamma   90.00
#
_symmetry.space_group_name_H-M   'P 1'
#
loop_
_entity.id
_entity.type
_entity.pdbx_description
1 polymer ?
#
loop_
_entity_poly.entity_id
_entity_poly.type
_entity_poly.pdbx_seq_one_letter_code
_entity_poly.pdbx_strand_id
1 'polypeptide(L)'
;MGKFIVAGVALLTVQASFAAGTLKAAWFTQDISCKVGSLLAGYGSHDVSVAKYDDLQLHGLALDDGSCKTMILAFDLLGMDADIIGRIRTACAKELGVNTDNVMLTCTHTHGGPHVRRYASATNYGKKVDRYAKPTDIDTEYVAFLEKATANAVKDLVLGGKWHECHVGFYSSHCDENRNRRYTTVENLASFNAHRRALHKLTTGIADKELGTIVLLDSKSFEPLYVIGNYAAHPLASHAPGKGGYTITADYPGFYRRYISNNTGAEAMFISGACGDIVPKDDELGVNGARNVGENLAMSSIAGICDVRRNVTRFVLDKPRLGAKIVKMKSRLRAPYRKMYGKDDVEMELHLMAIGDIAFVGVPGETVNELGLEIKWHSPFKRTFIAYCSTDYFGYMSPANMIAAGGYEPQTQRYSSRDTLKLVMTVRDGLFDLREKLFPEDSAGEDPYPDNLAMPLVNLPGGIKASKWQRGADK
;
A
#
# COMPACT_ATOMS: atom_id res chain seq x y z
N MET A 1 -65.90 -5.29 -4.21
CA MET A 1 -64.98 -5.79 -5.26
C MET A 1 -64.16 -4.61 -5.76
N GLY A 2 -63.04 -4.36 -5.14
CA GLY A 2 -62.10 -3.27 -5.51
C GLY A 2 -60.95 -3.85 -6.32
N LYS A 3 -60.81 -3.39 -7.56
CA LYS A 3 -59.67 -3.75 -8.41
C LYS A 3 -58.47 -2.89 -8.05
N PHE A 4 -57.41 -3.48 -7.52
CA PHE A 4 -56.10 -2.84 -7.39
C PHE A 4 -55.43 -2.83 -8.78
N ILE A 5 -55.17 -1.64 -9.30
CA ILE A 5 -54.36 -1.42 -10.48
C ILE A 5 -52.90 -1.34 -9.98
N VAL A 6 -52.08 -2.36 -10.29
CA VAL A 6 -50.64 -2.30 -10.10
C VAL A 6 -50.06 -1.52 -11.27
N ALA A 7 -49.66 -0.29 -11.02
CA ALA A 7 -48.89 0.49 -11.99
C ALA A 7 -47.45 -0.04 -12.03
N GLY A 8 -47.08 -0.74 -13.11
CA GLY A 8 -45.73 -1.13 -13.39
C GLY A 8 -44.87 0.11 -13.67
N VAL A 9 -43.93 0.40 -12.78
CA VAL A 9 -42.91 1.41 -13.02
C VAL A 9 -41.89 0.76 -14.00
N ALA A 10 -42.00 1.16 -15.26
CA ALA A 10 -40.94 0.83 -16.25
C ALA A 10 -39.69 1.62 -15.86
N LEU A 11 -38.67 0.92 -15.37
CA LEU A 11 -37.32 1.46 -15.27
C LEU A 11 -36.82 1.69 -16.70
N LEU A 12 -36.89 2.94 -17.16
CA LEU A 12 -36.14 3.40 -18.32
C LEU A 12 -34.64 3.37 -17.95
N THR A 13 -33.96 2.28 -18.31
CA THR A 13 -32.51 2.24 -18.36
C THR A 13 -32.07 3.15 -19.50
N VAL A 14 -31.71 4.37 -19.19
CA VAL A 14 -30.91 5.20 -20.09
C VAL A 14 -29.54 4.52 -20.17
N GLN A 15 -29.38 3.63 -21.14
CA GLN A 15 -28.07 3.19 -21.61
C GLN A 15 -27.45 4.36 -22.37
N ALA A 16 -26.88 5.33 -21.64
CA ALA A 16 -25.80 6.10 -22.21
C ALA A 16 -24.71 5.09 -22.54
N SER A 17 -24.28 4.99 -23.80
CA SER A 17 -23.16 4.17 -24.20
C SER A 17 -21.87 4.75 -23.62
N PHE A 18 -21.65 4.49 -22.34
CA PHE A 18 -20.40 4.75 -21.68
C PHE A 18 -19.44 3.65 -22.13
N ALA A 19 -18.51 3.98 -23.04
CA ALA A 19 -17.47 3.07 -23.45
C ALA A 19 -16.36 3.04 -22.37
N ALA A 20 -16.69 2.50 -21.20
CA ALA A 20 -15.67 2.20 -20.20
C ALA A 20 -14.67 1.22 -20.79
N GLY A 21 -13.38 1.54 -20.71
CA GLY A 21 -12.34 0.62 -21.15
C GLY A 21 -12.35 -0.65 -20.30
N THR A 22 -11.97 -1.75 -20.89
CA THR A 22 -11.79 -3.04 -20.20
C THR A 22 -10.32 -3.44 -20.22
N LEU A 23 -9.94 -4.27 -19.25
CA LEU A 23 -8.71 -5.04 -19.27
C LEU A 23 -9.00 -6.48 -18.85
N LYS A 24 -8.02 -7.35 -19.00
CA LYS A 24 -8.10 -8.72 -18.50
C LYS A 24 -7.34 -8.83 -17.20
N ALA A 25 -7.91 -9.55 -16.24
CA ALA A 25 -7.31 -9.82 -14.95
C ALA A 25 -7.35 -11.30 -14.60
N ALA A 26 -6.30 -11.77 -13.95
CA ALA A 26 -6.23 -13.09 -13.34
C ALA A 26 -5.50 -13.00 -12.02
N TRP A 27 -5.87 -13.84 -11.06
CA TRP A 27 -5.32 -13.77 -9.71
C TRP A 27 -5.18 -15.14 -9.07
N PHE A 28 -4.38 -15.18 -8.00
CA PHE A 28 -4.22 -16.35 -7.15
C PHE A 28 -3.99 -15.94 -5.71
N THR A 29 -4.26 -16.88 -4.81
CA THR A 29 -3.87 -16.83 -3.40
C THR A 29 -3.05 -18.07 -3.07
N GLN A 30 -1.87 -17.87 -2.46
CA GLN A 30 -0.94 -18.94 -2.08
C GLN A 30 -0.66 -18.87 -0.58
N ASP A 31 -0.81 -19.97 0.13
CA ASP A 31 -0.36 -20.09 1.53
C ASP A 31 1.19 -20.03 1.59
N ILE A 32 1.68 -19.10 2.39
CA ILE A 32 3.09 -18.89 2.68
C ILE A 32 3.37 -18.97 4.18
N SER A 33 2.51 -19.62 4.95
CA SER A 33 2.67 -19.73 6.41
C SER A 33 3.97 -20.42 6.79
N CYS A 34 4.67 -19.86 7.79
CA CYS A 34 5.77 -20.54 8.45
C CYS A 34 5.25 -21.53 9.52
N LYS A 35 6.14 -22.35 10.05
CA LYS A 35 5.81 -23.29 11.14
C LYS A 35 5.74 -22.53 12.48
N VAL A 36 4.89 -23.01 13.41
CA VAL A 36 4.96 -22.59 14.81
C VAL A 36 6.34 -22.95 15.36
N GLY A 37 6.96 -22.05 16.09
CA GLY A 37 8.37 -22.14 16.48
C GLY A 37 9.30 -21.30 15.59
N SER A 38 8.82 -20.72 14.48
CA SER A 38 9.61 -19.80 13.66
C SER A 38 9.83 -18.46 14.37
N LEU A 39 10.99 -17.86 14.13
CA LEU A 39 11.30 -16.50 14.56
C LEU A 39 10.48 -15.49 13.75
N LEU A 40 9.68 -14.68 14.44
CA LEU A 40 8.88 -13.62 13.81
C LEU A 40 9.65 -12.32 13.66
N ALA A 41 9.24 -11.52 12.68
CA ALA A 41 9.86 -10.23 12.38
C ALA A 41 9.11 -9.07 13.06
N GLY A 42 9.84 -8.00 13.43
CA GLY A 42 9.26 -6.71 13.80
C GLY A 42 9.34 -6.34 15.28
N TYR A 43 9.39 -7.27 16.21
CA TYR A 43 9.40 -6.98 17.65
C TYR A 43 10.79 -7.07 18.28
N GLY A 44 11.55 -8.11 17.99
CA GLY A 44 12.88 -8.29 18.54
C GLY A 44 13.62 -9.47 17.93
N SER A 45 14.84 -9.72 18.40
CA SER A 45 15.70 -10.77 17.83
C SER A 45 15.36 -12.20 18.29
N HIS A 46 14.38 -12.37 19.19
CA HIS A 46 14.08 -13.67 19.82
C HIS A 46 12.57 -13.95 19.94
N ASP A 47 11.79 -13.36 19.10
CA ASP A 47 10.33 -13.45 19.16
C ASP A 47 9.85 -14.69 18.40
N VAL A 48 9.91 -15.83 19.09
CA VAL A 48 9.52 -17.13 18.53
C VAL A 48 7.99 -17.28 18.62
N SER A 49 7.38 -17.72 17.51
CA SER A 49 5.94 -17.97 17.49
C SER A 49 5.55 -19.17 18.33
N VAL A 50 4.51 -19.01 19.14
CA VAL A 50 3.95 -20.06 20.01
C VAL A 50 2.63 -20.62 19.50
N ALA A 51 1.99 -19.93 18.55
CA ALA A 51 0.71 -20.31 17.95
C ALA A 51 0.57 -19.74 16.53
N LYS A 52 -0.39 -20.26 15.78
CA LYS A 52 -0.88 -19.68 14.53
C LYS A 52 -2.36 -19.33 14.71
N TYR A 53 -2.71 -18.08 14.43
CA TYR A 53 -4.10 -17.61 14.43
C TYR A 53 -4.74 -17.79 13.05
N ASP A 54 -4.07 -17.31 12.00
CA ASP A 54 -4.50 -17.44 10.61
C ASP A 54 -3.31 -17.64 9.67
N ASP A 55 -3.62 -18.00 8.43
CA ASP A 55 -2.61 -18.24 7.41
C ASP A 55 -2.00 -16.92 6.92
N LEU A 56 -0.69 -16.95 6.71
CA LEU A 56 0.00 -15.94 5.94
C LEU A 56 -0.19 -16.25 4.46
N GLN A 57 -0.57 -15.25 3.69
CA GLN A 57 -0.89 -15.42 2.29
C GLN A 57 -0.03 -14.54 1.39
N LEU A 58 0.22 -15.05 0.19
CA LEU A 58 0.66 -14.29 -0.96
C LEU A 58 -0.55 -14.14 -1.88
N HIS A 59 -0.87 -12.90 -2.23
CA HIS A 59 -1.87 -12.58 -3.23
C HIS A 59 -1.19 -12.07 -4.50
N GLY A 60 -1.47 -12.69 -5.63
CA GLY A 60 -0.98 -12.25 -6.93
C GLY A 60 -2.13 -11.80 -7.83
N LEU A 61 -1.99 -10.63 -8.44
CA LEU A 61 -2.93 -10.08 -9.41
C LEU A 61 -2.17 -9.71 -10.68
N ALA A 62 -2.46 -10.40 -11.76
CA ALA A 62 -1.97 -10.09 -13.10
C ALA A 62 -3.03 -9.31 -13.87
N LEU A 63 -2.61 -8.27 -14.58
CA LEU A 63 -3.45 -7.39 -15.41
C LEU A 63 -2.89 -7.34 -16.83
N ASP A 64 -3.75 -7.27 -17.83
CA ASP A 64 -3.41 -7.20 -19.27
C ASP A 64 -4.38 -6.25 -19.98
N ASP A 65 -3.88 -5.12 -20.50
CA ASP A 65 -4.66 -4.15 -21.28
C ASP A 65 -4.57 -4.41 -22.81
N GLY A 66 -3.94 -5.51 -23.22
CA GLY A 66 -3.67 -5.89 -24.60
C GLY A 66 -2.37 -5.31 -25.16
N SER A 67 -1.81 -4.28 -24.56
CA SER A 67 -0.51 -3.69 -24.94
C SER A 67 0.57 -3.91 -23.88
N CYS A 68 0.18 -3.98 -22.62
CA CYS A 68 1.04 -4.15 -21.47
C CYS A 68 0.43 -5.16 -20.49
N LYS A 69 1.30 -6.01 -19.91
CA LYS A 69 0.96 -6.85 -18.77
C LYS A 69 1.73 -6.42 -17.55
N THR A 70 1.04 -6.38 -16.40
CA THR A 70 1.65 -6.10 -15.11
C THR A 70 1.19 -7.10 -14.06
N MET A 71 1.95 -7.23 -12.99
CA MET A 71 1.60 -8.07 -11.84
C MET A 71 1.90 -7.36 -10.53
N ILE A 72 0.98 -7.45 -9.58
CA ILE A 72 1.19 -7.04 -8.19
C ILE A 72 1.19 -8.30 -7.33
N LEU A 73 2.21 -8.43 -6.49
CA LEU A 73 2.38 -9.50 -5.52
C LEU A 73 2.41 -8.90 -4.11
N ALA A 74 1.41 -9.19 -3.29
CA ALA A 74 1.31 -8.74 -1.91
C ALA A 74 1.54 -9.91 -0.95
N PHE A 75 2.57 -9.79 -0.10
CA PHE A 75 3.00 -10.83 0.83
C PHE A 75 2.63 -10.45 2.27
N ASP A 76 2.10 -11.40 3.04
CA ASP A 76 1.92 -11.25 4.48
C ASP A 76 3.26 -11.46 5.21
N LEU A 77 4.18 -10.56 4.96
CA LEU A 77 5.52 -10.49 5.54
C LEU A 77 5.82 -9.06 6.00
N LEU A 78 6.77 -8.91 6.91
CA LEU A 78 7.19 -7.58 7.34
C LEU A 78 7.92 -6.82 6.23
N GLY A 79 8.76 -7.47 5.48
CA GLY A 79 9.56 -6.94 4.39
C GLY A 79 10.62 -7.95 3.96
N MET A 80 11.24 -7.73 2.81
CA MET A 80 12.26 -8.59 2.23
C MET A 80 13.48 -7.78 1.82
N ASP A 81 14.66 -8.40 1.80
CA ASP A 81 15.87 -7.79 1.24
C ASP A 81 15.81 -7.76 -0.30
N ALA A 82 16.45 -6.77 -0.91
CA ALA A 82 16.43 -6.54 -2.36
C ALA A 82 16.85 -7.76 -3.20
N ASP A 83 17.76 -8.59 -2.72
CA ASP A 83 18.21 -9.78 -3.46
C ASP A 83 17.13 -10.87 -3.54
N ILE A 84 16.32 -11.05 -2.48
CA ILE A 84 15.17 -11.96 -2.47
C ILE A 84 14.09 -11.42 -3.42
N ILE A 85 13.77 -10.13 -3.28
CA ILE A 85 12.80 -9.44 -4.14
C ILE A 85 13.22 -9.57 -5.62
N GLY A 86 14.51 -9.34 -5.93
CA GLY A 86 15.05 -9.43 -7.28
C GLY A 86 14.93 -10.83 -7.88
N ARG A 87 15.19 -11.89 -7.10
CA ARG A 87 15.03 -13.28 -7.57
C ARG A 87 13.57 -13.63 -7.83
N ILE A 88 12.67 -13.28 -6.90
CA ILE A 88 11.21 -13.50 -7.07
C ILE A 88 10.70 -12.73 -8.29
N ARG A 89 11.02 -11.44 -8.39
CA ARG A 89 10.63 -10.58 -9.51
C ARG A 89 11.07 -11.15 -10.84
N THR A 90 12.33 -11.59 -10.94
CA THR A 90 12.89 -12.17 -12.17
C THR A 90 12.19 -13.47 -12.56
N ALA A 91 11.95 -14.36 -11.60
CA ALA A 91 11.24 -15.61 -11.84
C ALA A 91 9.80 -15.36 -12.31
N CYS A 92 9.07 -14.49 -11.63
CA CYS A 92 7.69 -14.16 -11.98
C CYS A 92 7.58 -13.46 -13.35
N ALA A 93 8.47 -12.50 -13.62
CA ALA A 93 8.52 -11.81 -14.91
C ALA A 93 8.77 -12.78 -16.08
N LYS A 94 9.65 -13.77 -15.88
CA LYS A 94 9.90 -14.83 -16.85
C LYS A 94 8.65 -15.68 -17.12
N GLU A 95 7.97 -16.13 -16.08
CA GLU A 95 6.75 -16.94 -16.22
C GLU A 95 5.61 -16.14 -16.89
N LEU A 96 5.46 -14.85 -16.55
CA LEU A 96 4.44 -13.97 -17.12
C LEU A 96 4.80 -13.48 -18.54
N GLY A 97 6.04 -13.61 -18.96
CA GLY A 97 6.54 -13.15 -20.27
C GLY A 97 6.66 -11.62 -20.37
N VAL A 98 7.09 -10.95 -19.32
CA VAL A 98 7.22 -9.49 -19.22
C VAL A 98 8.60 -9.06 -18.71
N ASN A 99 8.87 -7.76 -18.73
CA ASN A 99 10.04 -7.19 -18.08
C ASN A 99 9.88 -7.19 -16.55
N THR A 100 10.98 -7.20 -15.82
CA THR A 100 11.01 -7.16 -14.36
C THR A 100 10.29 -5.93 -13.78
N ASP A 101 10.34 -4.79 -14.46
CA ASP A 101 9.65 -3.57 -14.06
C ASP A 101 8.11 -3.75 -14.02
N ASN A 102 7.59 -4.73 -14.74
CA ASN A 102 6.15 -5.00 -14.79
C ASN A 102 5.67 -5.90 -13.63
N VAL A 103 6.55 -6.29 -12.71
CA VAL A 103 6.20 -7.12 -11.55
C VAL A 103 6.53 -6.37 -10.26
N MET A 104 5.51 -5.82 -9.61
CA MET A 104 5.63 -5.13 -8.33
C MET A 104 5.44 -6.11 -7.18
N LEU A 105 6.36 -6.10 -6.22
CA LEU A 105 6.20 -6.79 -4.95
C LEU A 105 5.92 -5.77 -3.85
N THR A 106 5.12 -6.13 -2.87
CA THR A 106 4.90 -5.35 -1.64
C THR A 106 4.65 -6.28 -0.47
N CYS A 107 4.94 -5.83 0.73
CA CYS A 107 4.64 -6.57 1.94
C CYS A 107 3.54 -5.84 2.73
N THR A 108 2.60 -6.60 3.31
CA THR A 108 1.58 -6.03 4.20
C THR A 108 2.19 -5.46 5.47
N HIS A 109 3.43 -5.82 5.75
CA HIS A 109 4.18 -5.43 6.94
C HIS A 109 3.62 -6.04 8.24
N THR A 110 2.95 -7.21 8.15
CA THR A 110 2.53 -7.89 9.37
C THR A 110 3.73 -8.26 10.25
N HIS A 111 3.58 -8.02 11.53
CA HIS A 111 4.55 -8.45 12.55
C HIS A 111 4.33 -9.92 12.99
N GLY A 112 3.31 -10.57 12.45
CA GLY A 112 3.04 -12.00 12.65
C GLY A 112 3.68 -12.91 11.59
N GLY A 113 4.56 -12.40 10.74
CA GLY A 113 5.26 -13.16 9.70
C GLY A 113 6.71 -13.53 10.08
N PRO A 114 7.32 -14.52 9.40
CA PRO A 114 8.67 -14.98 9.70
C PRO A 114 9.73 -13.96 9.29
N HIS A 115 10.92 -14.13 9.88
CA HIS A 115 12.05 -13.25 9.66
C HIS A 115 12.82 -13.65 8.38
N VAL A 116 12.69 -12.83 7.33
CA VAL A 116 13.30 -13.05 6.01
C VAL A 116 14.28 -11.93 5.60
N ARG A 117 14.83 -11.17 6.55
CA ARG A 117 15.75 -10.07 6.32
C ARG A 117 17.07 -10.27 7.03
N ARG A 118 18.20 -10.14 6.32
CA ARG A 118 19.53 -10.28 6.89
C ARG A 118 19.94 -9.11 7.77
N TYR A 119 19.53 -7.90 7.40
CA TYR A 119 19.89 -6.66 8.08
C TYR A 119 18.81 -6.21 9.07
N ALA A 120 18.32 -7.15 9.89
CA ALA A 120 17.42 -6.78 10.96
C ALA A 120 18.15 -5.93 12.01
N SER A 121 17.59 -4.79 12.37
CA SER A 121 18.03 -4.10 13.56
C SER A 121 17.52 -4.88 14.76
N ALA A 122 18.40 -5.50 15.52
CA ALA A 122 18.06 -6.05 16.82
C ALA A 122 17.72 -4.91 17.76
N THR A 123 16.47 -4.54 17.87
CA THR A 123 15.98 -3.64 18.91
C THR A 123 15.66 -4.47 20.14
N ASN A 124 16.68 -4.90 20.87
CA ASN A 124 16.46 -5.46 22.20
C ASN A 124 16.23 -4.31 23.18
N TYR A 125 14.99 -4.13 23.59
CA TYR A 125 14.64 -3.32 24.74
C TYR A 125 15.37 -3.89 25.98
N GLY A 126 16.36 -3.15 26.49
CA GLY A 126 16.98 -3.42 27.77
C GLY A 126 18.29 -4.24 27.76
N LYS A 127 18.75 -4.81 26.66
CA LYS A 127 20.11 -5.39 26.55
C LYS A 127 20.98 -4.55 25.64
N LYS A 128 22.27 -4.38 25.98
CA LYS A 128 23.28 -3.76 25.09
C LYS A 128 23.51 -4.70 23.90
N VAL A 129 22.64 -4.64 22.90
CA VAL A 129 22.85 -5.31 21.62
C VAL A 129 23.48 -4.29 20.70
N ASP A 130 24.55 -4.68 20.04
CA ASP A 130 25.15 -3.90 18.97
C ASP A 130 24.11 -3.77 17.85
N ARG A 131 23.45 -2.62 17.76
CA ARG A 131 22.44 -2.31 16.72
C ARG A 131 23.00 -2.45 15.30
N TYR A 132 24.31 -2.56 15.20
CA TYR A 132 25.08 -2.60 13.96
C TYR A 132 25.82 -3.93 13.82
N ALA A 133 25.33 -4.97 14.51
CA ALA A 133 25.85 -6.33 14.37
C ALA A 133 25.81 -6.79 12.90
N LYS A 134 26.61 -7.81 12.61
CA LYS A 134 26.65 -8.45 11.29
C LYS A 134 25.25 -8.87 10.85
N PRO A 135 25.03 -9.03 9.51
CA PRO A 135 23.81 -9.61 8.98
C PRO A 135 23.40 -10.85 9.79
N THR A 136 22.14 -10.91 10.18
CA THR A 136 21.59 -12.08 10.87
C THR A 136 21.41 -13.22 9.86
N ASP A 137 21.57 -14.46 10.32
CA ASP A 137 21.17 -15.60 9.51
C ASP A 137 19.65 -15.58 9.33
N ILE A 138 19.23 -15.79 8.09
CA ILE A 138 17.82 -15.92 7.74
C ILE A 138 17.48 -17.39 7.60
N ASP A 139 16.20 -17.72 7.74
CA ASP A 139 15.70 -19.04 7.40
C ASP A 139 15.77 -19.26 5.88
N THR A 140 16.88 -19.84 5.43
CA THR A 140 17.16 -20.09 4.01
C THR A 140 16.21 -21.11 3.41
N GLU A 141 15.69 -22.06 4.21
CA GLU A 141 14.72 -23.05 3.74
C GLU A 141 13.37 -22.37 3.48
N TYR A 142 12.96 -21.48 4.39
CA TYR A 142 11.73 -20.72 4.19
C TYR A 142 11.84 -19.77 3.00
N VAL A 143 12.98 -19.09 2.80
CA VAL A 143 13.20 -18.23 1.62
C VAL A 143 13.13 -19.04 0.33
N ALA A 144 13.78 -20.21 0.27
CA ALA A 144 13.71 -21.10 -0.90
C ALA A 144 12.28 -21.60 -1.16
N PHE A 145 11.54 -21.93 -0.10
CA PHE A 145 10.11 -22.26 -0.20
C PHE A 145 9.31 -21.09 -0.79
N LEU A 146 9.49 -19.87 -0.25
CA LEU A 146 8.79 -18.65 -0.68
C LEU A 146 9.04 -18.37 -2.17
N GLU A 147 10.29 -18.42 -2.61
CA GLU A 147 10.68 -18.21 -4.01
C GLU A 147 10.03 -19.24 -4.94
N LYS A 148 10.10 -20.52 -4.57
CA LYS A 148 9.53 -21.61 -5.35
C LYS A 148 7.99 -21.55 -5.38
N ALA A 149 7.35 -21.33 -4.24
CA ALA A 149 5.89 -21.24 -4.15
C ALA A 149 5.35 -20.09 -4.99
N THR A 150 6.02 -18.92 -4.95
CA THR A 150 5.65 -17.76 -5.74
C THR A 150 5.78 -18.03 -7.23
N ALA A 151 6.93 -18.56 -7.69
CA ALA A 151 7.16 -18.85 -9.09
C ALA A 151 6.16 -19.90 -9.64
N ASN A 152 5.88 -20.94 -8.86
CA ASN A 152 4.89 -21.97 -9.23
C ASN A 152 3.48 -21.39 -9.33
N ALA A 153 3.05 -20.57 -8.37
CA ALA A 153 1.73 -19.95 -8.40
C ALA A 153 1.54 -19.03 -9.62
N VAL A 154 2.58 -18.26 -10.00
CA VAL A 154 2.55 -17.46 -11.23
C VAL A 154 2.51 -18.33 -12.48
N LYS A 155 3.31 -19.40 -12.53
CA LYS A 155 3.30 -20.37 -13.62
C LYS A 155 1.93 -21.03 -13.79
N ASP A 156 1.33 -21.48 -12.71
CA ASP A 156 0.00 -22.11 -12.72
C ASP A 156 -1.08 -21.12 -13.18
N LEU A 157 -0.97 -19.84 -12.75
CA LEU A 157 -1.84 -18.76 -13.22
C LEU A 157 -1.72 -18.57 -14.74
N VAL A 158 -0.50 -18.55 -15.28
CA VAL A 158 -0.28 -18.34 -16.71
C VAL A 158 -0.75 -19.52 -17.55
N LEU A 159 -0.53 -20.75 -17.08
CA LEU A 159 -0.86 -21.97 -17.83
C LEU A 159 -2.34 -22.35 -17.74
N GLY A 160 -2.98 -22.14 -16.61
CA GLY A 160 -4.34 -22.61 -16.33
C GLY A 160 -5.27 -21.56 -15.75
N GLY A 161 -4.76 -20.37 -15.47
CA GLY A 161 -5.54 -19.29 -14.87
C GLY A 161 -6.66 -18.80 -15.75
N LYS A 162 -7.77 -18.52 -15.12
CA LYS A 162 -8.92 -17.93 -15.80
C LYS A 162 -8.74 -16.41 -15.85
N TRP A 163 -8.59 -15.88 -17.04
CA TRP A 163 -8.57 -14.46 -17.30
C TRP A 163 -9.99 -13.93 -17.42
N HIS A 164 -10.31 -12.90 -16.66
CA HIS A 164 -11.60 -12.23 -16.66
C HIS A 164 -11.47 -10.87 -17.33
N GLU A 165 -12.39 -10.57 -18.25
CA GLU A 165 -12.53 -9.23 -18.78
C GLU A 165 -13.28 -8.38 -17.77
N CYS A 166 -12.68 -7.26 -17.37
CA CYS A 166 -13.21 -6.45 -16.28
C CYS A 166 -13.04 -4.95 -16.52
N HIS A 167 -13.89 -4.18 -15.87
CA HIS A 167 -13.73 -2.74 -15.69
C HIS A 167 -12.98 -2.47 -14.38
N VAL A 168 -12.26 -1.35 -14.32
CA VAL A 168 -11.56 -0.89 -13.14
C VAL A 168 -12.33 0.26 -12.51
N GLY A 169 -12.89 0.03 -11.35
CA GLY A 169 -13.54 1.07 -10.53
C GLY A 169 -12.64 1.51 -9.39
N PHE A 170 -12.83 2.74 -8.95
CA PHE A 170 -12.09 3.32 -7.84
C PHE A 170 -12.99 4.13 -6.91
N TYR A 171 -12.78 3.99 -5.62
CA TYR A 171 -13.42 4.77 -4.58
C TYR A 171 -12.43 5.14 -3.47
N SER A 172 -12.59 6.34 -2.90
CA SER A 172 -11.80 6.83 -1.78
C SER A 172 -12.72 7.12 -0.61
N SER A 173 -12.47 6.48 0.52
CA SER A 173 -13.23 6.68 1.77
C SER A 173 -12.34 7.33 2.83
N HIS A 174 -12.91 8.17 3.66
CA HIS A 174 -12.26 8.61 4.89
C HIS A 174 -12.56 7.60 6.00
N CYS A 175 -11.50 6.96 6.56
CA CYS A 175 -11.62 5.96 7.61
C CYS A 175 -10.79 6.37 8.83
N ASP A 176 -11.41 6.38 10.02
CA ASP A 176 -10.73 6.72 11.27
C ASP A 176 -10.29 5.45 12.04
N GLU A 177 -9.54 4.57 11.36
CA GLU A 177 -9.06 3.30 11.91
C GLU A 177 -7.55 3.31 12.24
N ASN A 178 -6.92 4.49 12.16
CA ASN A 178 -5.51 4.66 12.47
C ASN A 178 -5.24 5.90 13.32
N ARG A 179 -4.04 5.97 13.89
CA ARG A 179 -3.52 7.16 14.57
C ARG A 179 -2.01 7.30 14.37
N ASN A 180 -1.51 8.53 14.38
CA ASN A 180 -0.08 8.77 14.37
C ASN A 180 0.48 8.54 15.78
N ARG A 181 1.44 7.60 15.95
CA ARG A 181 2.03 7.24 17.22
C ARG A 181 3.02 8.29 17.74
N ARG A 182 3.42 9.23 16.90
CA ARG A 182 4.28 10.38 17.27
C ARG A 182 3.47 11.56 17.81
N TYR A 183 2.14 11.55 17.67
CA TYR A 183 1.28 12.54 18.29
C TYR A 183 1.33 12.38 19.80
N THR A 184 1.80 13.43 20.48
CA THR A 184 1.94 13.42 21.93
C THR A 184 1.14 14.57 22.50
N THR A 185 0.12 14.26 23.29
CA THR A 185 -0.56 15.26 24.14
C THR A 185 0.35 15.66 25.30
N VAL A 186 0.08 16.81 25.90
CA VAL A 186 0.82 17.28 27.08
C VAL A 186 0.80 16.23 28.21
N GLU A 187 -0.31 15.52 28.37
CA GLU A 187 -0.48 14.45 29.35
C GLU A 187 0.41 13.23 29.05
N ASN A 188 0.56 12.90 27.79
CA ASN A 188 1.40 11.77 27.35
C ASN A 188 2.91 12.12 27.39
N LEU A 189 3.29 13.40 27.33
CA LEU A 189 4.68 13.83 27.46
C LEU A 189 5.25 13.45 28.85
N ALA A 190 4.44 13.47 29.90
CA ALA A 190 4.87 13.10 31.26
C ALA A 190 5.08 11.57 31.40
N SER A 191 4.35 10.75 30.65
CA SER A 191 4.44 9.28 30.69
C SER A 191 5.46 8.71 29.71
N PHE A 192 6.00 9.52 28.81
CA PHE A 192 6.96 9.08 27.80
C PHE A 192 8.29 8.68 28.46
N ASN A 193 8.67 7.43 28.27
CA ASN A 193 9.92 6.87 28.77
C ASN A 193 11.14 7.73 28.42
N ALA A 194 12.13 7.79 29.32
CA ALA A 194 13.32 8.61 29.21
C ALA A 194 14.10 8.52 27.89
N HIS A 195 14.02 7.41 27.18
CA HIS A 195 14.68 7.23 25.88
C HIS A 195 13.90 7.84 24.69
N ARG A 196 12.67 8.32 24.91
CA ARG A 196 11.87 9.05 23.90
C ARG A 196 11.86 10.57 24.15
N ARG A 197 12.68 11.07 25.05
CA ARG A 197 12.79 12.50 25.40
C ARG A 197 13.19 13.44 24.27
N ALA A 198 13.58 12.88 23.12
CA ALA A 198 13.96 13.67 21.95
C ALA A 198 12.77 14.26 21.16
N LEU A 199 11.53 13.93 21.48
CA LEU A 199 10.34 14.51 20.85
C LEU A 199 10.02 15.91 21.41
N HIS A 200 10.97 16.83 21.28
CA HIS A 200 10.81 18.21 21.75
C HIS A 200 10.06 19.12 20.78
N LYS A 201 9.80 18.67 19.56
CA LYS A 201 8.97 19.39 18.59
C LYS A 201 7.66 18.67 18.43
N LEU A 202 6.59 19.43 18.47
CA LEU A 202 5.29 18.97 18.04
C LEU A 202 5.42 18.46 16.60
N THR A 203 5.23 17.18 16.41
CA THR A 203 4.94 16.63 15.10
C THR A 203 3.49 16.95 14.80
N THR A 204 3.16 17.12 13.54
CA THR A 204 1.82 17.51 13.11
C THR A 204 0.73 16.51 13.52
N GLY A 205 1.12 15.29 13.90
CA GLY A 205 0.19 14.21 14.22
C GLY A 205 -0.71 13.82 13.06
N ILE A 206 -0.37 14.23 11.85
CA ILE A 206 -1.14 13.91 10.64
C ILE A 206 -1.12 12.39 10.44
N ALA A 207 -2.30 11.84 10.21
CA ALA A 207 -2.49 10.47 9.75
C ALA A 207 -3.32 10.50 8.47
N ASP A 208 -2.83 9.84 7.42
CA ASP A 208 -3.57 9.64 6.20
C ASP A 208 -4.77 8.72 6.50
N LYS A 209 -5.96 9.29 6.42
CA LYS A 209 -7.22 8.59 6.67
C LYS A 209 -7.84 8.04 5.38
N GLU A 210 -7.18 8.18 4.25
CA GLU A 210 -7.68 7.69 2.98
C GLU A 210 -7.59 6.17 2.92
N LEU A 211 -8.74 5.52 2.80
CA LEU A 211 -8.86 4.15 2.33
C LEU A 211 -9.11 4.19 0.82
N GLY A 212 -8.10 3.79 0.04
CA GLY A 212 -8.24 3.55 -1.38
C GLY A 212 -8.86 2.18 -1.63
N THR A 213 -9.95 2.12 -2.39
CA THR A 213 -10.58 0.88 -2.82
C THR A 213 -10.59 0.83 -4.34
N ILE A 214 -9.84 -0.10 -4.92
CA ILE A 214 -9.87 -0.38 -6.35
C ILE A 214 -10.63 -1.69 -6.51
N VAL A 215 -11.62 -1.70 -7.39
CA VAL A 215 -12.45 -2.86 -7.65
C VAL A 215 -12.40 -3.25 -9.13
N LEU A 216 -12.13 -4.51 -9.39
CA LEU A 216 -12.31 -5.10 -10.71
C LEU A 216 -13.74 -5.63 -10.80
N LEU A 217 -14.52 -5.07 -11.73
CA LEU A 217 -15.91 -5.42 -11.96
C LEU A 217 -16.02 -6.25 -13.23
N ASP A 218 -16.77 -7.32 -13.21
CA ASP A 218 -17.07 -8.10 -14.42
C ASP A 218 -17.59 -7.19 -15.54
N SER A 219 -17.06 -7.34 -16.75
CA SER A 219 -17.34 -6.45 -17.86
C SER A 219 -18.80 -6.43 -18.33
N LYS A 220 -19.59 -7.45 -17.95
CA LYS A 220 -20.99 -7.60 -18.36
C LYS A 220 -21.96 -7.36 -17.22
N SER A 221 -21.71 -7.98 -16.06
CA SER A 221 -22.63 -7.93 -14.91
C SER A 221 -22.33 -6.80 -13.95
N PHE A 222 -21.13 -6.19 -14.02
CA PHE A 222 -20.62 -5.24 -13.03
C PHE A 222 -20.58 -5.78 -11.60
N GLU A 223 -20.57 -7.11 -11.44
CA GLU A 223 -20.31 -7.72 -10.13
C GLU A 223 -18.84 -7.64 -9.76
N PRO A 224 -18.51 -7.43 -8.48
CA PRO A 224 -17.12 -7.34 -8.06
C PRO A 224 -16.44 -8.70 -8.17
N LEU A 225 -15.28 -8.72 -8.83
CA LEU A 225 -14.44 -9.90 -9.03
C LEU A 225 -13.23 -9.90 -8.10
N TYR A 226 -12.59 -8.74 -7.98
CA TYR A 226 -11.38 -8.56 -7.18
C TYR A 226 -11.31 -7.17 -6.57
N VAL A 227 -10.79 -7.08 -5.35
CA VAL A 227 -10.69 -5.82 -4.61
C VAL A 227 -9.26 -5.61 -4.12
N ILE A 228 -8.72 -4.42 -4.35
CA ILE A 228 -7.46 -3.97 -3.74
C ILE A 228 -7.80 -2.90 -2.71
N GLY A 229 -7.45 -3.13 -1.45
CA GLY A 229 -7.50 -2.11 -0.40
C GLY A 229 -6.12 -1.51 -0.14
N ASN A 230 -6.04 -0.19 0.00
CA ASN A 230 -4.82 0.50 0.44
C ASN A 230 -5.13 1.42 1.61
N TYR A 231 -4.45 1.22 2.72
CA TYR A 231 -4.61 2.04 3.92
C TYR A 231 -3.32 2.14 4.73
N ALA A 232 -3.08 3.27 5.36
CA ALA A 232 -1.87 3.52 6.13
C ALA A 232 -2.09 3.17 7.61
N ALA A 233 -1.75 1.94 8.00
CA ALA A 233 -1.64 1.53 9.40
C ALA A 233 -0.69 0.33 9.53
N HIS A 234 0.14 0.29 10.57
CA HIS A 234 1.00 -0.85 10.87
C HIS A 234 0.18 -2.09 11.23
N PRO A 235 0.34 -3.25 10.57
CA PRO A 235 -0.33 -4.49 10.98
C PRO A 235 0.32 -5.09 12.23
N LEU A 236 -0.02 -4.56 13.37
CA LEU A 236 0.46 -4.98 14.70
C LEU A 236 -0.64 -5.00 15.76
N ALA A 237 -1.90 -4.81 15.37
CA ALA A 237 -3.03 -4.75 16.29
C ALA A 237 -3.34 -6.11 16.94
N SER A 238 -3.04 -7.23 16.25
CA SER A 238 -3.20 -8.58 16.80
C SER A 238 -2.19 -8.93 17.90
N HIS A 239 -1.17 -8.09 18.08
CA HIS A 239 -0.09 -8.34 19.02
C HIS A 239 -0.08 -7.34 20.17
N ALA A 240 -0.89 -7.60 21.20
CA ALA A 240 -0.88 -6.80 22.41
C ALA A 240 0.31 -7.21 23.30
N PRO A 241 1.26 -6.30 23.62
CA PRO A 241 2.38 -6.59 24.48
C PRO A 241 1.93 -7.19 25.82
N GLY A 242 2.54 -8.33 26.22
CA GLY A 242 2.28 -8.99 27.50
C GLY A 242 1.07 -9.93 27.55
N LYS A 243 0.36 -10.15 26.45
CA LYS A 243 -0.80 -11.06 26.38
C LYS A 243 -0.53 -12.30 25.53
N GLY A 244 0.18 -13.28 26.07
CA GLY A 244 0.11 -14.66 25.56
C GLY A 244 1.13 -15.07 24.51
N GLY A 245 2.14 -14.27 24.20
CA GLY A 245 3.22 -14.65 23.29
C GLY A 245 2.95 -14.26 21.83
N TYR A 246 3.91 -14.59 20.98
CA TYR A 246 3.91 -14.18 19.57
C TYR A 246 3.11 -15.17 18.71
N THR A 247 2.26 -14.68 17.85
CA THR A 247 1.35 -15.49 17.03
C THR A 247 1.56 -15.21 15.55
N ILE A 248 1.61 -16.28 14.75
CA ILE A 248 1.61 -16.16 13.29
C ILE A 248 0.23 -15.64 12.87
N THR A 249 0.20 -14.52 12.14
CA THR A 249 -1.05 -13.90 11.70
C THR A 249 -0.82 -12.87 10.61
N ALA A 250 -1.78 -12.77 9.68
CA ALA A 250 -1.84 -11.70 8.69
C ALA A 250 -2.34 -10.35 9.27
N ASP A 251 -2.70 -10.32 10.56
CA ASP A 251 -3.23 -9.14 11.25
C ASP A 251 -4.49 -8.57 10.58
N TYR A 252 -4.79 -7.26 10.75
CA TYR A 252 -5.98 -6.64 10.18
C TYR A 252 -6.09 -6.75 8.63
N PRO A 253 -5.02 -6.82 7.83
CA PRO A 253 -5.13 -7.12 6.41
C PRO A 253 -5.81 -8.45 6.10
N GLY A 254 -5.55 -9.48 6.92
CA GLY A 254 -6.23 -10.78 6.82
C GLY A 254 -7.73 -10.68 7.10
N PHE A 255 -8.11 -9.93 8.14
CA PHE A 255 -9.54 -9.69 8.44
C PHE A 255 -10.23 -8.89 7.34
N TYR A 256 -9.57 -7.85 6.79
CA TYR A 256 -10.09 -7.08 5.66
C TYR A 256 -10.43 -7.98 4.47
N ARG A 257 -9.49 -8.80 4.03
CA ARG A 257 -9.66 -9.71 2.87
C ARG A 257 -10.80 -10.70 3.08
N ARG A 258 -10.81 -11.38 4.22
CA ARG A 258 -11.87 -12.35 4.56
C ARG A 258 -13.25 -11.71 4.59
N TYR A 259 -13.35 -10.50 5.16
CA TYR A 259 -14.64 -9.80 5.23
C TYR A 259 -15.14 -9.39 3.85
N ILE A 260 -14.26 -8.86 2.97
CA ILE A 260 -14.60 -8.58 1.56
C ILE A 260 -15.11 -9.85 0.88
N SER A 261 -14.34 -10.94 0.91
CA SER A 261 -14.69 -12.17 0.19
C SER A 261 -16.01 -12.77 0.71
N ASN A 262 -16.21 -12.81 2.01
CA ASN A 262 -17.42 -13.36 2.61
C ASN A 262 -18.70 -12.56 2.28
N ASN A 263 -18.58 -11.25 2.08
CA ASN A 263 -19.74 -10.37 1.88
C ASN A 263 -19.99 -9.97 0.42
N THR A 264 -19.01 -10.16 -0.47
CA THR A 264 -19.14 -9.77 -1.88
C THR A 264 -18.93 -10.91 -2.85
N GLY A 265 -18.31 -12.00 -2.41
CA GLY A 265 -17.85 -13.08 -3.27
C GLY A 265 -16.60 -12.75 -4.09
N ALA A 266 -16.09 -11.52 -4.01
CA ALA A 266 -14.85 -11.10 -4.68
C ALA A 266 -13.63 -11.58 -3.89
N GLU A 267 -12.56 -11.91 -4.59
CA GLU A 267 -11.24 -12.05 -3.98
C GLU A 267 -10.65 -10.69 -3.62
N ALA A 268 -9.72 -10.64 -2.66
CA ALA A 268 -9.15 -9.37 -2.25
C ALA A 268 -7.66 -9.47 -1.89
N MET A 269 -6.91 -8.39 -2.18
CA MET A 269 -5.60 -8.14 -1.59
C MET A 269 -5.58 -6.85 -0.78
N PHE A 270 -4.61 -6.75 0.09
CA PHE A 270 -4.35 -5.54 0.86
C PHE A 270 -2.92 -5.05 0.64
N ILE A 271 -2.78 -3.77 0.35
CA ILE A 271 -1.49 -3.09 0.18
C ILE A 271 -1.37 -2.04 1.29
N SER A 272 -0.39 -2.19 2.16
CA SER A 272 -0.16 -1.20 3.21
C SER A 272 0.37 0.11 2.63
N GLY A 273 -0.21 1.22 3.10
CA GLY A 273 0.20 2.57 2.75
C GLY A 273 1.41 3.04 3.56
N ALA A 274 1.70 4.34 3.54
CA ALA A 274 2.79 4.94 4.31
C ALA A 274 2.49 4.94 5.82
N CYS A 275 2.82 3.85 6.48
CA CYS A 275 2.46 3.61 7.87
C CYS A 275 3.64 3.64 8.87
N GLY A 276 4.82 4.13 8.47
CA GLY A 276 6.02 4.08 9.32
C GLY A 276 5.81 4.61 10.75
N ASP A 277 5.02 5.65 10.92
CA ASP A 277 4.68 6.25 12.20
C ASP A 277 3.18 6.14 12.55
N ILE A 278 2.44 5.34 11.79
CA ILE A 278 1.00 5.16 11.95
C ILE A 278 0.70 3.78 12.51
N VAL A 279 -0.12 3.72 13.55
CA VAL A 279 -0.59 2.49 14.18
C VAL A 279 -2.10 2.37 14.03
N PRO A 280 -2.66 1.15 14.11
CA PRO A 280 -4.10 0.97 14.17
C PRO A 280 -4.71 1.68 15.38
N LYS A 281 -5.97 2.07 15.29
CA LYS A 281 -6.70 2.70 16.39
C LYS A 281 -6.79 1.79 17.61
N ASP A 282 -7.06 0.52 17.38
CA ASP A 282 -7.31 -0.51 18.40
C ASP A 282 -6.09 -1.43 18.64
N ASP A 283 -4.87 -0.89 18.53
CA ASP A 283 -3.61 -1.68 18.64
C ASP A 283 -3.39 -2.34 20.01
N GLU A 284 -4.14 -1.96 21.03
CA GLU A 284 -4.05 -2.53 22.39
C GLU A 284 -4.99 -3.72 22.62
N LEU A 285 -5.94 -3.98 21.70
CA LEU A 285 -6.98 -5.01 21.89
C LEU A 285 -6.59 -6.40 21.35
N GLY A 286 -5.36 -6.56 20.83
CA GLY A 286 -4.88 -7.81 20.28
C GLY A 286 -5.67 -8.22 19.03
N VAL A 287 -5.97 -9.52 18.89
CA VAL A 287 -6.70 -10.06 17.73
C VAL A 287 -8.06 -9.38 17.51
N ASN A 288 -8.74 -8.98 18.58
CA ASN A 288 -10.02 -8.27 18.46
C ASN A 288 -9.80 -6.87 17.86
N GLY A 289 -8.72 -6.18 18.19
CA GLY A 289 -8.35 -4.92 17.57
C GLY A 289 -8.06 -5.07 16.08
N ALA A 290 -7.28 -6.10 15.70
CA ALA A 290 -7.04 -6.41 14.30
C ALA A 290 -8.34 -6.70 13.54
N ARG A 291 -9.27 -7.45 14.16
CA ARG A 291 -10.57 -7.74 13.58
C ARG A 291 -11.37 -6.45 13.38
N ASN A 292 -11.52 -5.62 14.41
CA ASN A 292 -12.28 -4.37 14.35
C ASN A 292 -11.78 -3.48 13.20
N VAL A 293 -10.47 -3.24 13.14
CA VAL A 293 -9.86 -2.40 12.11
C VAL A 293 -10.09 -3.01 10.71
N GLY A 294 -9.80 -4.30 10.53
CA GLY A 294 -9.93 -4.98 9.24
C GLY A 294 -11.37 -4.98 8.73
N GLU A 295 -12.34 -5.32 9.58
CA GLU A 295 -13.76 -5.37 9.21
C GLU A 295 -14.33 -3.96 8.96
N ASN A 296 -13.96 -2.94 9.75
CA ASN A 296 -14.41 -1.56 9.53
C ASN A 296 -13.90 -0.99 8.19
N LEU A 297 -12.62 -1.24 7.86
CA LEU A 297 -12.08 -0.89 6.55
C LEU A 297 -12.79 -1.63 5.42
N ALA A 298 -13.07 -2.93 5.60
CA ALA A 298 -13.79 -3.72 4.60
C ALA A 298 -15.23 -3.25 4.38
N MET A 299 -15.96 -2.94 5.45
CA MET A 299 -17.31 -2.34 5.34
C MET A 299 -17.29 -1.03 4.56
N SER A 300 -16.29 -0.17 4.81
CA SER A 300 -16.11 1.08 4.07
C SER A 300 -15.81 0.83 2.58
N SER A 301 -14.98 -0.18 2.28
CA SER A 301 -14.75 -0.59 0.89
C SER A 301 -15.99 -1.13 0.21
N ILE A 302 -16.80 -1.95 0.88
CA ILE A 302 -18.06 -2.49 0.32
C ILE A 302 -19.05 -1.35 0.02
N ALA A 303 -19.17 -0.38 0.92
CA ALA A 303 -19.98 0.81 0.66
C ALA A 303 -19.49 1.57 -0.59
N GLY A 304 -18.18 1.76 -0.71
CA GLY A 304 -17.56 2.36 -1.90
C GLY A 304 -17.82 1.57 -3.18
N ILE A 305 -17.73 0.23 -3.14
CA ILE A 305 -18.05 -0.64 -4.29
C ILE A 305 -19.49 -0.47 -4.72
N CYS A 306 -20.43 -0.36 -3.78
CA CYS A 306 -21.83 -0.09 -4.09
C CYS A 306 -22.00 1.27 -4.81
N ASP A 307 -21.25 2.30 -4.39
CA ASP A 307 -21.28 3.60 -5.05
C ASP A 307 -20.66 3.57 -6.45
N VAL A 308 -19.57 2.84 -6.64
CA VAL A 308 -18.96 2.61 -7.96
C VAL A 308 -19.97 1.97 -8.91
N ARG A 309 -20.67 0.93 -8.47
CA ARG A 309 -21.67 0.22 -9.29
C ARG A 309 -22.89 1.09 -9.63
N ARG A 310 -23.29 1.99 -8.73
CA ARG A 310 -24.41 2.94 -8.96
C ARG A 310 -24.03 4.09 -9.89
N ASN A 311 -22.76 4.48 -9.93
CA ASN A 311 -22.28 5.65 -10.64
C ASN A 311 -21.05 5.31 -11.51
N VAL A 312 -21.22 4.36 -12.43
CA VAL A 312 -20.17 3.83 -13.31
C VAL A 312 -19.43 4.95 -14.05
N THR A 313 -20.16 5.92 -14.61
CA THR A 313 -19.59 7.04 -15.36
C THR A 313 -18.66 7.94 -14.54
N ARG A 314 -18.78 7.92 -13.21
CA ARG A 314 -18.00 8.74 -12.30
C ARG A 314 -16.75 8.00 -11.76
N PHE A 315 -16.89 6.71 -11.51
CA PHE A 315 -15.92 5.95 -10.71
C PHE A 315 -15.20 4.84 -11.46
N VAL A 316 -15.64 4.51 -12.67
CA VAL A 316 -14.97 3.52 -13.52
C VAL A 316 -14.05 4.23 -14.50
N LEU A 317 -12.86 3.69 -14.69
CA LEU A 317 -11.86 4.24 -15.62
C LEU A 317 -12.29 3.98 -17.08
N ASP A 318 -12.24 5.02 -17.89
CA ASP A 318 -12.46 4.93 -19.34
C ASP A 318 -11.23 4.41 -20.10
N LYS A 319 -10.04 4.60 -19.58
CA LYS A 319 -8.79 4.14 -20.19
C LYS A 319 -7.90 3.46 -19.13
N PRO A 320 -8.15 2.18 -18.76
CA PRO A 320 -7.36 1.47 -17.75
C PRO A 320 -6.01 0.99 -18.32
N ARG A 321 -5.23 1.88 -18.96
CA ARG A 321 -3.90 1.57 -19.50
C ARG A 321 -2.95 1.17 -18.39
N LEU A 322 -2.08 0.20 -18.70
CA LEU A 322 -1.10 -0.33 -17.74
C LEU A 322 0.30 0.19 -18.05
N GLY A 323 1.05 0.47 -17.00
CA GLY A 323 2.46 0.79 -17.14
C GLY A 323 3.22 0.61 -15.84
N ALA A 324 4.52 0.38 -15.98
CA ALA A 324 5.42 0.27 -14.84
C ALA A 324 6.81 0.82 -15.20
N LYS A 325 7.52 1.28 -14.17
CA LYS A 325 8.87 1.82 -14.28
C LYS A 325 9.60 1.70 -12.94
N ILE A 326 10.83 1.24 -12.96
CA ILE A 326 11.73 1.34 -11.82
C ILE A 326 12.62 2.56 -12.01
N VAL A 327 12.60 3.48 -11.06
CA VAL A 327 13.55 4.58 -10.97
C VAL A 327 14.53 4.33 -9.83
N LYS A 328 15.77 4.82 -9.98
CA LYS A 328 16.86 4.56 -9.05
C LYS A 328 17.45 5.86 -8.53
N MET A 329 17.82 5.85 -7.26
CA MET A 329 18.56 6.94 -6.66
C MET A 329 19.72 6.43 -5.81
N LYS A 330 20.84 7.17 -5.84
CA LYS A 330 21.96 6.91 -4.93
C LYS A 330 21.79 7.74 -3.66
N SER A 331 22.00 7.10 -2.52
CA SER A 331 22.03 7.75 -1.22
C SER A 331 23.21 7.26 -0.40
N ARG A 332 23.79 8.15 0.40
CA ARG A 332 24.85 7.79 1.33
C ARG A 332 24.26 7.12 2.56
N LEU A 333 24.86 6.00 2.99
CA LEU A 333 24.50 5.38 4.26
C LEU A 333 24.97 6.24 5.43
N ARG A 334 24.18 6.27 6.51
CA ARG A 334 24.61 6.85 7.78
C ARG A 334 25.75 6.04 8.38
N ALA A 335 26.67 6.71 9.06
CA ALA A 335 27.93 6.12 9.54
C ALA A 335 27.79 4.75 10.22
N PRO A 336 26.83 4.51 11.14
CA PRO A 336 26.68 3.20 11.77
C PRO A 336 26.35 2.08 10.77
N TYR A 337 25.57 2.40 9.74
CA TYR A 337 25.10 1.41 8.77
C TYR A 337 26.14 1.13 7.68
N ARG A 338 27.10 2.04 7.42
CA ARG A 338 28.22 1.78 6.50
C ARG A 338 29.02 0.56 6.91
N LYS A 339 29.28 0.40 8.21
CA LYS A 339 29.95 -0.80 8.75
C LYS A 339 29.11 -2.05 8.55
N MET A 340 27.78 -1.96 8.77
CA MET A 340 26.85 -3.08 8.62
C MET A 340 26.76 -3.56 7.18
N TYR A 341 26.67 -2.64 6.22
CA TYR A 341 26.54 -2.95 4.79
C TYR A 341 27.90 -3.17 4.08
N GLY A 342 29.01 -2.81 4.73
CA GLY A 342 30.35 -2.87 4.12
C GLY A 342 30.55 -1.91 2.95
N LYS A 343 29.74 -0.83 2.85
CA LYS A 343 29.79 0.16 1.76
C LYS A 343 29.31 1.53 2.25
N ASP A 344 29.73 2.58 1.57
CA ASP A 344 29.38 3.96 1.94
C ASP A 344 28.03 4.40 1.37
N ASP A 345 27.71 3.94 0.17
CA ASP A 345 26.52 4.36 -0.56
C ASP A 345 25.63 3.15 -0.91
N VAL A 346 24.35 3.42 -1.10
CA VAL A 346 23.37 2.46 -1.61
C VAL A 346 22.67 3.03 -2.83
N GLU A 347 22.29 2.16 -3.73
CA GLU A 347 21.32 2.45 -4.77
C GLU A 347 19.96 1.95 -4.29
N MET A 348 18.99 2.84 -4.29
CA MET A 348 17.62 2.57 -3.86
C MET A 348 16.73 2.50 -5.10
N GLU A 349 15.95 1.45 -5.21
CA GLU A 349 14.94 1.32 -6.26
C GLU A 349 13.59 1.83 -5.73
N LEU A 350 12.88 2.58 -6.57
CA LEU A 350 11.53 3.04 -6.36
C LEU A 350 10.69 2.51 -7.51
N HIS A 351 9.68 1.71 -7.22
CA HIS A 351 8.91 1.00 -8.23
C HIS A 351 7.58 1.70 -8.46
N LEU A 352 7.39 2.22 -9.66
CA LEU A 352 6.19 2.93 -10.07
C LEU A 352 5.34 2.02 -10.95
N MET A 353 4.05 1.87 -10.65
CA MET A 353 3.11 1.10 -11.45
C MET A 353 1.79 1.85 -11.54
N ALA A 354 1.16 1.82 -12.70
CA ALA A 354 -0.08 2.52 -12.93
C ALA A 354 -1.15 1.63 -13.58
N ILE A 355 -2.40 1.89 -13.20
CA ILE A 355 -3.63 1.35 -13.78
C ILE A 355 -4.50 2.55 -14.14
N GLY A 356 -4.45 3.00 -15.40
CA GLY A 356 -5.08 4.26 -15.79
C GLY A 356 -4.54 5.43 -14.98
N ASP A 357 -5.41 6.24 -14.40
CA ASP A 357 -5.08 7.39 -13.54
C ASP A 357 -4.80 7.04 -12.06
N ILE A 358 -4.53 5.77 -11.76
CA ILE A 358 -4.18 5.28 -10.43
C ILE A 358 -2.72 4.82 -10.45
N ALA A 359 -1.88 5.37 -9.58
CA ALA A 359 -0.48 4.98 -9.44
C ALA A 359 -0.20 4.31 -8.09
N PHE A 360 0.67 3.32 -8.10
CA PHE A 360 1.30 2.74 -6.92
C PHE A 360 2.78 3.09 -6.91
N VAL A 361 3.29 3.47 -5.75
CA VAL A 361 4.69 3.82 -5.51
C VAL A 361 5.29 2.85 -4.52
N GLY A 362 6.04 1.89 -5.02
CA GLY A 362 6.79 0.93 -4.22
C GLY A 362 8.05 1.55 -3.64
N VAL A 363 8.20 1.46 -2.32
CA VAL A 363 9.28 2.11 -1.56
C VAL A 363 10.17 1.09 -0.86
N PRO A 364 11.49 1.39 -0.69
CA PRO A 364 12.47 0.45 -0.12
C PRO A 364 12.54 0.52 1.42
N GLY A 365 11.41 0.49 2.10
CA GLY A 365 11.40 0.53 3.56
C GLY A 365 10.13 1.11 4.16
N GLU A 366 10.23 1.58 5.40
CA GLU A 366 9.13 2.05 6.22
C GLU A 366 8.93 3.56 6.06
N THR A 367 8.19 3.95 5.02
CA THR A 367 7.85 5.34 4.76
C THR A 367 6.91 5.87 5.83
N VAL A 368 7.31 6.95 6.53
CA VAL A 368 6.43 7.65 7.46
C VAL A 368 5.32 8.37 6.71
N ASN A 369 4.23 8.64 7.41
CA ASN A 369 3.02 9.15 6.82
C ASN A 369 3.20 10.50 6.09
N GLU A 370 3.88 11.45 6.71
CA GLU A 370 4.14 12.77 6.11
C GLU A 370 4.86 12.66 4.76
N LEU A 371 5.88 11.79 4.67
CA LEU A 371 6.60 11.56 3.40
C LEU A 371 5.71 10.88 2.35
N GLY A 372 4.84 9.96 2.78
CA GLY A 372 3.85 9.36 1.90
C GLY A 372 2.87 10.38 1.32
N LEU A 373 2.41 11.33 2.15
CA LEU A 373 1.55 12.42 1.71
C LEU A 373 2.28 13.36 0.74
N GLU A 374 3.56 13.70 0.98
CA GLU A 374 4.36 14.49 0.04
C GLU A 374 4.46 13.82 -1.33
N ILE A 375 4.65 12.49 -1.39
CA ILE A 375 4.64 11.74 -2.64
C ILE A 375 3.27 11.84 -3.33
N LYS A 376 2.16 11.67 -2.59
CA LYS A 376 0.81 11.77 -3.13
C LYS A 376 0.52 13.16 -3.71
N TRP A 377 0.92 14.23 -3.00
CA TRP A 377 0.67 15.62 -3.41
C TRP A 377 1.48 16.06 -4.63
N HIS A 378 2.65 15.47 -4.86
CA HIS A 378 3.50 15.79 -6.01
C HIS A 378 3.26 14.86 -7.20
N SER A 379 2.30 13.96 -7.14
CA SER A 379 1.98 13.03 -8.21
C SER A 379 1.09 13.65 -9.28
N PRO A 380 1.36 13.43 -10.58
CA PRO A 380 0.47 13.85 -11.67
C PRO A 380 -0.73 12.93 -11.87
N PHE A 381 -0.80 11.79 -11.17
CA PHE A 381 -1.92 10.88 -11.24
C PHE A 381 -3.08 11.34 -10.35
N LYS A 382 -4.30 11.10 -10.75
CA LYS A 382 -5.48 11.47 -9.95
C LYS A 382 -5.50 10.79 -8.58
N ARG A 383 -4.92 9.58 -8.51
CA ARG A 383 -4.78 8.83 -7.25
C ARG A 383 -3.41 8.18 -7.20
N THR A 384 -2.76 8.30 -6.05
CA THR A 384 -1.44 7.70 -5.83
C THR A 384 -1.41 7.03 -4.47
N PHE A 385 -0.96 5.80 -4.43
CA PHE A 385 -0.88 4.97 -3.25
C PHE A 385 0.55 4.50 -3.02
N ILE A 386 0.94 4.45 -1.77
CA ILE A 386 2.23 3.86 -1.39
C ILE A 386 2.05 2.35 -1.30
N ALA A 387 2.97 1.60 -1.93
CA ALA A 387 3.14 0.17 -1.74
C ALA A 387 4.35 -0.04 -0.81
N TYR A 388 4.08 -0.41 0.42
CA TYR A 388 5.02 -0.42 1.52
C TYR A 388 6.04 -1.56 1.40
N CYS A 389 7.29 -1.34 1.83
CA CYS A 389 8.35 -2.36 1.85
C CYS A 389 8.44 -3.18 0.54
N SER A 390 8.55 -2.47 -0.60
CA SER A 390 8.34 -3.04 -1.94
C SER A 390 9.63 -3.50 -2.64
N THR A 391 10.73 -2.76 -2.50
CA THR A 391 11.94 -2.99 -3.32
C THR A 391 13.16 -3.37 -2.50
N ASP A 392 13.19 -3.03 -1.23
CA ASP A 392 14.24 -3.35 -0.26
C ASP A 392 13.76 -2.94 1.15
N TYR A 393 14.66 -3.00 2.14
CA TYR A 393 14.37 -2.56 3.47
C TYR A 393 15.50 -1.71 4.09
N PHE A 394 15.47 -0.40 3.89
CA PHE A 394 16.43 0.56 4.45
C PHE A 394 15.99 1.17 5.80
N GLY A 395 15.10 0.50 6.52
CA GLY A 395 14.50 1.02 7.75
C GLY A 395 13.49 2.12 7.47
N TYR A 396 13.34 3.03 8.44
CA TYR A 396 12.39 4.12 8.30
C TYR A 396 12.85 5.17 7.30
N MET A 397 11.87 5.84 6.69
CA MET A 397 12.08 6.89 5.71
C MET A 397 11.38 8.15 6.21
N SER A 398 12.15 9.06 6.82
CA SER A 398 11.63 10.21 7.57
C SER A 398 11.99 11.54 6.91
N PRO A 399 11.08 12.53 6.85
CA PRO A 399 11.36 13.87 6.36
C PRO A 399 12.27 14.65 7.32
N ALA A 400 12.81 15.76 6.84
CA ALA A 400 13.83 16.54 7.57
C ALA A 400 13.35 17.10 8.91
N ASN A 401 12.09 17.54 9.00
CA ASN A 401 11.47 18.02 10.24
C ASN A 401 11.40 16.91 11.32
N MET A 402 11.02 15.70 10.92
CA MET A 402 10.98 14.54 11.81
C MET A 402 12.39 14.14 12.27
N ILE A 403 13.39 14.21 11.40
CA ILE A 403 14.79 13.97 11.74
C ILE A 403 15.28 14.99 12.78
N ALA A 404 14.95 16.26 12.62
CA ALA A 404 15.28 17.31 13.56
C ALA A 404 14.56 17.12 14.91
N ALA A 405 13.35 16.58 14.90
CA ALA A 405 12.60 16.26 16.13
C ALA A 405 13.13 15.02 16.84
N GLY A 406 13.85 14.13 16.15
CA GLY A 406 14.34 12.87 16.71
C GLY A 406 13.25 11.83 16.94
N GLY A 407 13.56 10.82 17.74
CA GLY A 407 12.67 9.70 18.05
C GLY A 407 13.05 8.42 17.33
N TYR A 408 12.17 7.40 17.39
CA TYR A 408 12.47 6.04 16.96
C TYR A 408 12.71 5.94 15.44
N GLU A 409 11.80 6.47 14.63
CA GLU A 409 11.85 6.36 13.19
C GLU A 409 13.12 7.00 12.59
N PRO A 410 13.49 8.26 12.93
CA PRO A 410 14.72 8.85 12.46
C PRO A 410 15.99 8.12 12.94
N GLN A 411 15.96 7.50 14.14
CA GLN A 411 17.12 6.76 14.64
C GLN A 411 17.40 5.49 13.84
N THR A 412 16.37 4.87 13.33
CA THR A 412 16.44 3.60 12.58
C THR A 412 16.54 3.79 11.08
N GLN A 413 16.46 5.01 10.58
CA GLN A 413 16.72 5.35 9.18
C GLN A 413 18.19 5.05 8.83
N ARG A 414 18.42 4.32 7.75
CA ARG A 414 19.76 3.82 7.37
C ARG A 414 20.51 4.73 6.42
N TYR A 415 19.81 5.47 5.58
CA TYR A 415 20.38 6.38 4.59
C TYR A 415 20.37 7.84 5.06
N SER A 416 21.06 8.69 4.29
CA SER A 416 21.22 10.12 4.61
C SER A 416 19.89 10.87 4.62
N SER A 417 19.64 11.61 5.68
CA SER A 417 18.49 12.50 5.79
C SER A 417 18.42 13.59 4.70
N ARG A 418 19.57 13.94 4.11
CA ARG A 418 19.64 14.92 3.02
C ARG A 418 18.97 14.42 1.75
N ASP A 419 18.86 13.09 1.61
CA ASP A 419 18.36 12.47 0.40
C ASP A 419 16.85 12.18 0.44
N THR A 420 16.16 12.51 1.55
CA THR A 420 14.71 12.26 1.67
C THR A 420 13.91 13.09 0.65
N LEU A 421 14.22 14.38 0.51
CA LEU A 421 13.57 15.21 -0.52
C LEU A 421 13.93 14.74 -1.95
N LYS A 422 15.18 14.33 -2.17
CA LYS A 422 15.60 13.74 -3.44
C LYS A 422 14.77 12.52 -3.80
N LEU A 423 14.40 11.69 -2.81
CA LEU A 423 13.53 10.55 -3.03
C LEU A 423 12.15 10.99 -3.56
N VAL A 424 11.50 11.98 -2.93
CA VAL A 424 10.22 12.52 -3.38
C VAL A 424 10.32 13.04 -4.81
N MET A 425 11.37 13.82 -5.11
CA MET A 425 11.58 14.37 -6.45
C MET A 425 11.83 13.27 -7.50
N THR A 426 12.62 12.24 -7.15
CA THR A 426 12.87 11.10 -8.07
C THR A 426 11.57 10.35 -8.37
N VAL A 427 10.71 10.14 -7.36
CA VAL A 427 9.40 9.54 -7.55
C VAL A 427 8.52 10.42 -8.43
N ARG A 428 8.44 11.71 -8.13
CA ARG A 428 7.65 12.67 -8.90
C ARG A 428 8.03 12.63 -10.37
N ASP A 429 9.31 12.83 -10.68
CA ASP A 429 9.80 12.87 -12.05
C ASP A 429 9.51 11.55 -12.79
N GLY A 430 9.71 10.41 -12.09
CA GLY A 430 9.37 9.10 -12.64
C GLY A 430 7.87 8.90 -12.90
N LEU A 431 7.00 9.47 -12.04
CA LEU A 431 5.54 9.44 -12.23
C LEU A 431 5.11 10.32 -13.41
N PHE A 432 5.72 11.50 -13.60
CA PHE A 432 5.48 12.32 -14.79
C PHE A 432 5.85 11.57 -16.06
N ASP A 433 7.07 11.01 -16.14
CA ASP A 433 7.50 10.20 -17.29
C ASP A 433 6.56 9.01 -17.56
N LEU A 434 6.09 8.35 -16.49
CA LEU A 434 5.15 7.22 -16.62
C LEU A 434 3.79 7.68 -17.15
N ARG A 435 3.28 8.81 -16.64
CA ARG A 435 2.00 9.36 -17.06
C ARG A 435 2.04 9.84 -18.51
N GLU A 436 3.08 10.55 -18.92
CA GLU A 436 3.28 10.98 -20.29
C GLU A 436 3.32 9.79 -21.26
N LYS A 437 3.98 8.71 -20.89
CA LYS A 437 4.00 7.48 -21.67
C LYS A 437 2.61 6.85 -21.80
N LEU A 438 1.82 6.87 -20.74
CA LEU A 438 0.47 6.26 -20.72
C LEU A 438 -0.56 7.13 -21.42
N PHE A 439 -0.45 8.43 -21.33
CA PHE A 439 -1.40 9.40 -21.85
C PHE A 439 -0.70 10.47 -22.70
N PRO A 440 -0.07 10.06 -23.82
CA PRO A 440 0.64 11.00 -24.69
C PRO A 440 -0.29 12.07 -25.29
N GLU A 441 -1.58 11.81 -25.35
CA GLU A 441 -2.59 12.79 -25.76
C GLU A 441 -2.75 13.95 -24.80
N ASP A 442 -2.45 13.74 -23.48
CA ASP A 442 -2.54 14.78 -22.47
C ASP A 442 -1.27 15.67 -22.47
N SER A 443 -0.18 15.18 -23.07
CA SER A 443 1.14 15.84 -23.12
C SER A 443 1.36 16.62 -24.40
N ALA A 444 0.40 16.65 -25.34
CA ALA A 444 0.55 17.24 -26.66
C ALA A 444 0.62 18.78 -26.61
N GLY A 445 1.63 19.33 -25.94
CA GLY A 445 2.10 20.69 -26.18
C GLY A 445 1.75 21.75 -25.15
N GLU A 446 1.14 21.43 -24.02
CA GLU A 446 0.84 22.40 -22.97
C GLU A 446 1.02 21.79 -21.58
N ASP A 447 1.31 22.65 -20.61
CA ASP A 447 1.31 22.34 -19.20
C ASP A 447 0.09 21.45 -18.85
N PRO A 448 0.25 20.25 -18.20
CA PRO A 448 -0.87 19.41 -17.78
C PRO A 448 -1.84 20.11 -16.81
N TYR A 449 -1.46 21.28 -16.34
CA TYR A 449 -2.34 22.21 -15.64
C TYR A 449 -2.82 23.27 -16.64
N PRO A 450 -3.98 23.10 -17.30
CA PRO A 450 -4.51 24.14 -18.16
C PRO A 450 -4.69 25.43 -17.34
N ASP A 451 -4.24 26.56 -17.90
CA ASP A 451 -4.39 27.91 -17.31
C ASP A 451 -5.86 28.24 -16.95
N ASN A 452 -6.78 27.47 -17.48
CA ASN A 452 -8.21 27.49 -17.19
C ASN A 452 -8.62 26.35 -16.27
N LEU A 453 -8.02 26.24 -15.08
CA LEU A 453 -8.71 25.64 -13.96
C LEU A 453 -9.91 26.54 -13.56
N ALA A 454 -10.89 26.63 -14.46
CA ALA A 454 -12.23 26.91 -14.01
C ALA A 454 -12.56 25.79 -13.04
N MET A 455 -12.46 26.09 -11.74
CA MET A 455 -12.97 25.19 -10.73
C MET A 455 -14.37 24.84 -11.17
N PRO A 456 -14.69 23.54 -11.39
CA PRO A 456 -16.06 23.19 -11.69
C PRO A 456 -16.88 23.85 -10.59
N LEU A 457 -17.82 24.71 -10.97
CA LEU A 457 -18.77 25.31 -10.04
C LEU A 457 -19.43 24.14 -9.35
N VAL A 458 -18.92 23.81 -8.15
CA VAL A 458 -19.57 22.83 -7.30
C VAL A 458 -20.91 23.47 -7.00
N ASN A 459 -21.98 22.96 -7.58
CA ASN A 459 -23.33 23.29 -7.20
C ASN A 459 -23.50 22.78 -5.76
N LEU A 460 -23.05 23.59 -4.82
CA LEU A 460 -23.29 23.34 -3.41
C LEU A 460 -24.80 23.37 -3.19
N PRO A 461 -25.36 22.34 -2.53
CA PRO A 461 -26.79 22.38 -2.16
C PRO A 461 -27.04 23.65 -1.33
N GLY A 462 -27.94 24.53 -1.78
CA GLY A 462 -28.26 25.76 -1.07
C GLY A 462 -27.91 27.07 -1.77
N GLY A 463 -27.45 27.04 -3.03
CA GLY A 463 -27.33 28.25 -3.85
C GLY A 463 -26.37 29.31 -3.31
N ILE A 464 -25.26 28.91 -2.69
CA ILE A 464 -24.21 29.83 -2.25
C ILE A 464 -23.63 30.46 -3.51
N LYS A 465 -23.98 31.73 -3.77
CA LYS A 465 -23.40 32.51 -4.87
C LYS A 465 -21.91 32.60 -4.68
N ALA A 466 -21.16 32.31 -5.76
CA ALA A 466 -19.71 32.48 -5.82
C ALA A 466 -19.26 33.77 -5.12
N SER A 467 -18.29 33.65 -4.22
CA SER A 467 -17.77 34.77 -3.45
C SER A 467 -17.23 35.87 -4.38
N LYS A 468 -17.20 37.11 -3.90
CA LYS A 468 -16.69 38.29 -4.63
C LYS A 468 -15.25 38.12 -5.19
N TRP A 469 -14.53 37.09 -4.79
CA TRP A 469 -13.19 36.75 -5.24
C TRP A 469 -13.12 36.29 -6.71
N GLN A 470 -14.21 35.67 -7.21
CA GLN A 470 -14.23 35.19 -8.61
C GLN A 470 -14.58 36.29 -9.63
N ARG A 471 -14.93 37.50 -9.19
CA ARG A 471 -15.27 38.63 -10.11
C ARG A 471 -14.08 39.51 -10.46
N GLY A 472 -12.88 39.25 -9.99
CA GLY A 472 -11.67 40.04 -10.24
C GLY A 472 -10.83 39.56 -11.41
N ALA A 473 -11.12 38.37 -11.97
CA ALA A 473 -10.33 37.80 -13.07
C ALA A 473 -10.85 38.17 -14.47
N ASP A 474 -11.98 38.89 -14.58
CA ASP A 474 -12.59 39.28 -15.85
C ASP A 474 -12.43 40.82 -16.13
N LYS A 475 -11.30 41.40 -15.73
CA LYS A 475 -10.99 42.78 -16.14
C LYS A 475 -9.57 42.90 -16.65
#